data_3ced295fc366e81c9785f8f287b0f0a5
#
_entry.id   3ced295fc366e81c9785f8f287b0f0a5
#
_cell.length_a   1.000
_cell.length_b   1.000
_cell.length_c   1.000
_cell.angle_alpha   90.00
_cell.angle_beta   90.00
_cell.angle_gamma   90.00
#
_symmetry.space_group_name_H-M   'P 1'
#
loop_
_entity.id
_entity.type
_entity.pdbx_description
1 polymer ?
#
loop_
_entity_poly.entity_id
_entity_poly.type
_entity_poly.pdbx_seq_one_letter_code
_entity_poly.pdbx_strand_id
1 'polypeptide(L)'
;MGIQSKEGYQSVSDWTASYRRFMDPAAAQRHLANVERHIAEGRASVLRQQEIIGRLQNARSRRSETASIARAFLHQMERRLEMHIANRDRLQDQLR
;
A
#
# COMPACT_ATOMS: atom_id res chain seq x y z
N MET A 1 -29.05 -24.58 17.19
CA MET A 1 -28.48 -23.52 16.38
C MET A 1 -27.04 -23.23 16.66
N GLY A 2 -26.41 -23.97 17.55
CA GLY A 2 -24.97 -23.90 17.76
C GLY A 2 -24.18 -24.22 16.51
N ILE A 3 -24.77 -24.96 15.60
CA ILE A 3 -24.16 -25.33 14.33
C ILE A 3 -23.91 -24.09 13.48
N GLN A 4 -24.81 -23.13 13.47
CA GLN A 4 -24.64 -21.92 12.70
C GLN A 4 -23.50 -21.04 13.23
N SER A 5 -23.31 -21.02 14.53
CA SER A 5 -22.21 -20.30 15.15
C SER A 5 -20.87 -20.89 14.74
N LYS A 6 -20.79 -22.23 14.74
CA LYS A 6 -19.58 -22.93 14.30
C LYS A 6 -19.29 -22.65 12.82
N GLU A 7 -20.33 -22.67 12.02
CA GLU A 7 -20.18 -22.35 10.60
C GLU A 7 -19.71 -20.92 10.38
N GLY A 8 -20.17 -19.99 11.22
CA GLY A 8 -19.71 -18.63 11.17
C GLY A 8 -18.22 -18.50 11.44
N TYR A 9 -17.73 -19.24 12.41
CA TYR A 9 -16.30 -19.22 12.72
C TYR A 9 -15.45 -19.87 11.64
N GLN A 10 -15.91 -21.00 11.15
CA GLN A 10 -15.20 -21.69 10.08
C GLN A 10 -15.25 -20.93 8.79
N SER A 11 -16.32 -20.16 8.58
CA SER A 11 -16.49 -19.44 7.32
C SER A 11 -15.43 -18.38 7.08
N VAL A 12 -14.81 -17.82 8.12
CA VAL A 12 -13.73 -16.85 7.93
C VAL A 12 -12.50 -17.53 7.33
N SER A 13 -12.07 -18.67 7.91
CA SER A 13 -10.95 -19.43 7.37
C SER A 13 -11.28 -20.04 6.02
N ASP A 14 -12.49 -20.59 5.90
CA ASP A 14 -12.95 -21.19 4.65
C ASP A 14 -13.09 -20.16 3.56
N TRP A 15 -13.57 -18.98 3.91
CA TRP A 15 -13.70 -17.88 2.96
C TRP A 15 -12.33 -17.47 2.42
N THR A 16 -11.35 -17.36 3.28
CA THR A 16 -9.98 -17.03 2.88
C THR A 16 -9.41 -18.09 1.96
N ALA A 17 -9.59 -19.36 2.30
CA ALA A 17 -9.13 -20.47 1.48
C ALA A 17 -9.86 -20.51 0.13
N SER A 18 -11.18 -20.27 0.15
CA SER A 18 -11.97 -20.21 -1.08
C SER A 18 -11.54 -19.04 -1.96
N TYR A 19 -11.26 -17.91 -1.37
CA TYR A 19 -10.79 -16.74 -2.11
C TYR A 19 -9.49 -17.06 -2.83
N ARG A 20 -8.56 -17.75 -2.18
CA ARG A 20 -7.31 -18.16 -2.81
C ARG A 20 -7.55 -19.10 -3.99
N ARG A 21 -8.52 -19.99 -3.86
CA ARG A 21 -8.84 -20.92 -4.94
C ARG A 21 -9.50 -20.23 -6.13
N PHE A 22 -10.33 -19.24 -5.86
CA PHE A 22 -11.01 -18.50 -6.90
C PHE A 22 -10.11 -17.54 -7.64
N MET A 23 -9.05 -17.08 -7.00
CA MET A 23 -8.10 -16.20 -7.66
C MET A 23 -7.19 -17.05 -8.53
N ASP A 24 -7.49 -17.09 -9.82
CA ASP A 24 -6.65 -17.84 -10.76
C ASP A 24 -5.26 -17.16 -10.89
N PRO A 25 -4.25 -17.90 -11.38
CA PRO A 25 -2.90 -17.35 -11.48
C PRO A 25 -2.80 -16.09 -12.32
N ALA A 26 -3.58 -15.98 -13.38
CA ALA A 26 -3.56 -14.79 -14.22
C ALA A 26 -4.12 -13.58 -13.49
N ALA A 27 -5.21 -13.75 -12.74
CA ALA A 27 -5.77 -12.67 -11.94
C ALA A 27 -4.82 -12.23 -10.84
N ALA A 28 -4.16 -13.18 -10.19
CA ALA A 28 -3.17 -12.89 -9.16
C ALA A 28 -1.99 -12.12 -9.73
N GLN A 29 -1.52 -12.50 -10.91
CA GLN A 29 -0.43 -11.80 -11.58
C GLN A 29 -0.81 -10.38 -11.97
N ARG A 30 -2.03 -10.20 -12.47
CA ARG A 30 -2.53 -8.85 -12.78
C ARG A 30 -2.61 -7.98 -11.53
N HIS A 31 -3.06 -8.55 -10.43
CA HIS A 31 -3.13 -7.83 -9.17
C HIS A 31 -1.75 -7.43 -8.68
N LEU A 32 -0.79 -8.35 -8.77
CA LEU A 32 0.59 -8.06 -8.41
C LEU A 32 1.16 -6.93 -9.28
N ALA A 33 0.94 -6.99 -10.60
CA ALA A 33 1.40 -5.95 -11.51
C ALA A 33 0.82 -4.59 -11.15
N ASN A 34 -0.45 -4.54 -10.77
CA ASN A 34 -1.09 -3.29 -10.33
C ASN A 34 -0.46 -2.75 -9.06
N VAL A 35 -0.19 -3.62 -8.09
CA VAL A 35 0.46 -3.21 -6.84
C VAL A 35 1.86 -2.71 -7.11
N GLU A 36 2.62 -3.37 -7.97
CA GLU A 36 3.96 -2.93 -8.34
C GLU A 36 3.95 -1.58 -9.03
N ARG A 37 2.94 -1.33 -9.86
CA ARG A 37 2.77 -0.02 -10.49
C ARG A 37 2.49 1.06 -9.44
N HIS A 38 1.64 0.76 -8.46
CA HIS A 38 1.38 1.69 -7.37
C HIS A 38 2.64 2.00 -6.56
N ILE A 39 3.49 1.00 -6.37
CA ILE A 39 4.77 1.19 -5.68
C ILE A 39 5.66 2.13 -6.49
N ALA A 40 5.77 1.91 -7.79
CA ALA A 40 6.58 2.77 -8.66
C ALA A 40 6.07 4.21 -8.66
N GLU A 41 4.77 4.39 -8.76
CA GLU A 41 4.15 5.71 -8.70
C GLU A 41 4.36 6.38 -7.34
N GLY A 42 4.25 5.59 -6.27
CA GLY A 42 4.49 6.07 -4.92
C GLY A 42 5.92 6.53 -4.72
N ARG A 43 6.89 5.75 -5.20
CA ARG A 43 8.29 6.14 -5.14
C ARG A 43 8.57 7.44 -5.88
N ALA A 44 8.01 7.57 -7.07
CA ALA A 44 8.15 8.79 -7.85
C ALA A 44 7.54 10.00 -7.12
N SER A 45 6.38 9.81 -6.50
CA SER A 45 5.73 10.86 -5.72
C SER A 45 6.56 11.27 -4.51
N VAL A 46 7.13 10.30 -3.80
CA VAL A 46 8.01 10.59 -2.66
C VAL A 46 9.22 11.41 -3.11
N LEU A 47 9.86 11.04 -4.22
CA LEU A 47 11.00 11.78 -4.73
C LEU A 47 10.64 13.21 -5.07
N ARG A 48 9.50 13.40 -5.76
CA ARG A 48 9.05 14.75 -6.09
C ARG A 48 8.79 15.58 -4.85
N GLN A 49 8.17 14.97 -3.84
CA GLN A 49 7.88 15.67 -2.59
C GLN A 49 9.16 16.06 -1.87
N GLN A 50 10.17 15.19 -1.87
CA GLN A 50 11.46 15.49 -1.29
C GLN A 50 12.13 16.66 -2.01
N GLU A 51 12.02 16.73 -3.33
CA GLU A 51 12.53 17.86 -4.10
C GLU A 51 11.82 19.15 -3.73
N ILE A 52 10.51 19.12 -3.58
CA ILE A 52 9.73 20.28 -3.17
C ILE A 52 10.18 20.77 -1.81
N ILE A 53 10.36 19.86 -0.86
CA ILE A 53 10.84 20.21 0.48
C ILE A 53 12.22 20.83 0.39
N GLY A 54 13.11 20.26 -0.43
CA GLY A 54 14.44 20.80 -0.62
C GLY A 54 14.42 22.23 -1.13
N ARG A 55 13.55 22.53 -2.09
CA ARG A 55 13.37 23.88 -2.63
C ARG A 55 12.84 24.82 -1.57
N LEU A 56 11.88 24.39 -0.78
CA LEU A 56 11.33 25.20 0.30
C LEU A 56 12.37 25.54 1.34
N GLN A 57 13.23 24.58 1.66
CA GLN A 57 14.30 24.79 2.64
C GLN A 57 15.36 25.73 2.11
N ASN A 58 15.64 25.71 0.83
CA ASN A 58 16.64 26.57 0.19
C ASN A 58 16.10 27.94 -0.12
N ALA A 59 14.80 28.13 -0.18
CA ALA A 59 14.19 29.41 -0.44
C ALA A 59 14.28 30.30 0.79
N ARG A 60 14.53 31.58 0.56
CA ARG A 60 14.59 32.54 1.67
C ARG A 60 13.26 32.75 2.34
N SER A 61 12.17 32.53 1.63
CA SER A 61 10.84 32.61 2.19
C SER A 61 10.50 31.36 2.96
N ARG A 62 11.30 31.04 3.92
CA ARG A 62 11.06 29.88 4.76
C ARG A 62 9.87 30.13 5.65
N ARG A 63 8.75 29.71 5.20
CA ARG A 63 7.62 29.63 6.09
C ARG A 63 7.64 28.24 6.68
N SER A 64 7.95 28.19 7.96
CA SER A 64 7.99 26.95 8.71
C SER A 64 6.68 26.17 8.57
N GLU A 65 5.58 26.90 8.42
CA GLU A 65 4.26 26.33 8.24
C GLU A 65 4.15 25.56 6.91
N THR A 66 4.58 26.18 5.81
CA THR A 66 4.56 25.50 4.51
C THR A 66 5.47 24.28 4.51
N ALA A 67 6.66 24.42 5.09
CA ALA A 67 7.58 23.31 5.19
C ALA A 67 7.01 22.17 6.05
N SER A 68 6.31 22.51 7.14
CA SER A 68 5.67 21.52 8.00
C SER A 68 4.58 20.77 7.26
N ILE A 69 3.76 21.46 6.49
CA ILE A 69 2.72 20.84 5.70
C ILE A 69 3.32 19.90 4.66
N ALA A 70 4.38 20.36 3.98
CA ALA A 70 5.05 19.56 2.97
C ALA A 70 5.64 18.29 3.57
N ARG A 71 6.23 18.38 4.75
CA ARG A 71 6.77 17.21 5.44
C ARG A 71 5.67 16.26 5.90
N ALA A 72 4.53 16.78 6.33
CA ALA A 72 3.39 15.94 6.71
C ALA A 72 2.88 15.15 5.52
N PHE A 73 2.80 15.78 4.35
CA PHE A 73 2.44 15.09 3.11
C PHE A 73 3.45 14.00 2.78
N LEU A 74 4.73 14.28 2.93
CA LEU A 74 5.76 13.29 2.68
C LEU A 74 5.58 12.07 3.57
N HIS A 75 5.34 12.27 4.85
CA HIS A 75 5.11 11.16 5.77
C HIS A 75 3.91 10.30 5.36
N GLN A 76 2.83 10.94 4.92
CA GLN A 76 1.66 10.20 4.45
C GLN A 76 1.96 9.38 3.19
N MET A 77 2.73 9.96 2.27
CA MET A 77 3.14 9.26 1.06
C MET A 77 4.02 8.07 1.38
N GLU A 78 4.95 8.24 2.31
CA GLU A 78 5.85 7.17 2.74
C GLU A 78 5.07 6.03 3.40
N ARG A 79 4.12 6.35 4.26
CA ARG A 79 3.26 5.32 4.88
C ARG A 79 2.47 4.55 3.85
N ARG A 80 1.91 5.26 2.87
CA ARG A 80 1.14 4.62 1.81
C ARG A 80 2.03 3.72 0.98
N LEU A 81 3.23 4.17 0.68
CA LEU A 81 4.20 3.37 -0.05
C LEU A 81 4.57 2.11 0.72
N GLU A 82 4.80 2.22 2.03
CA GLU A 82 5.07 1.06 2.88
C GLU A 82 3.94 0.05 2.84
N MET A 83 2.69 0.52 2.86
CA MET A 83 1.53 -0.36 2.75
C MET A 83 1.50 -1.10 1.43
N HIS A 84 1.82 -0.42 0.34
CA HIS A 84 1.86 -1.05 -0.98
C HIS A 84 2.97 -2.09 -1.06
N ILE A 85 4.12 -1.80 -0.47
CA ILE A 85 5.24 -2.74 -0.43
C ILE A 85 4.87 -3.98 0.38
N ALA A 86 4.23 -3.78 1.54
CA ALA A 86 3.78 -4.90 2.36
C ALA A 86 2.75 -5.76 1.62
N ASN A 87 1.84 -5.13 0.89
CA ASN A 87 0.87 -5.85 0.08
C ASN A 87 1.54 -6.65 -1.04
N ARG A 88 2.51 -6.05 -1.71
CA ARG A 88 3.28 -6.76 -2.73
C ARG A 88 3.95 -7.99 -2.15
N ASP A 89 4.60 -7.83 -1.01
CA ASP A 89 5.33 -8.93 -0.39
C ASP A 89 4.40 -10.09 -0.04
N ARG A 90 3.22 -9.77 0.49
CA ARG A 90 2.21 -10.80 0.79
C ARG A 90 1.74 -11.51 -0.46
N LEU A 91 1.50 -10.76 -1.54
CA LEU A 91 1.07 -11.34 -2.80
C LEU A 91 2.14 -12.25 -3.40
N GLN A 92 3.39 -11.82 -3.33
CA GLN A 92 4.50 -12.64 -3.81
C GLN A 92 4.61 -13.94 -3.01
N ASP A 93 4.42 -13.87 -1.70
CA ASP A 93 4.44 -15.07 -0.87
C ASP A 93 3.29 -16.01 -1.22
N GLN A 94 2.12 -15.47 -1.52
CA GLN A 94 0.97 -16.28 -1.90
C GLN A 94 1.15 -16.94 -3.28
N LEU A 95 1.94 -16.33 -4.15
CA LEU A 95 2.16 -16.83 -5.50
C LEU A 95 3.31 -17.83 -5.61
N ARG A 96 4.04 -18.04 -4.52
CA ARG A 96 5.15 -19.03 -4.51
C ARG A 96 4.67 -20.46 -4.45
#